data_4cc08a153543712c78977656995f24a0
#
_entry.id   4cc08a153543712c78977656995f24a0
#
_cell.length_a   1.000
_cell.length_b   1.000
_cell.length_c   1.000
_cell.angle_alpha   90.00
_cell.angle_beta   90.00
_cell.angle_gamma   90.00
#
_symmetry.space_group_name_H-M   'P 1'
#
loop_
_entity.id
_entity.type
_entity.pdbx_description
1 polymer ?
#
loop_
_entity_poly.entity_id
_entity_poly.type
_entity_poly.pdbx_seq_one_letter_code
_entity_poly.pdbx_strand_id
1 'polypeptide(L)'
;MPSEEPFASRFIATLRDLPGMIDTCIFIVVVSLALEGLTLRLWFSPASEVPIYRQLATQVQLAILSGDLKSGERLPSTRELARRFSIHPNTVSAGYRQLARDGWVEYRHGSGVYIQSEVAPARTPEQILDQHIVEFFKAVRELQFPAAAIRQRVAEWIAAPPPDHFVLIDPDVEAREILLTEIRKLTTWPAVAISIEEAANPETMLAAIPLCRPSKTKMVRAVLPAGTELVPLQIRSANKWLDPELPSLKGRLIGVVSSWVDFREIARTMLAATGVDPDLLVVRNPKQRRWQRGLDQTGAIICDAHTAAARELPKGPRVFVFSLLADAFQLELNKFSDSSQFL
;
A
#
# COMPACT_ATOMS: atom_id res chain seq x y z
N MET A 1 19.18 8.67 -41.59
CA MET A 1 18.43 8.17 -40.45
C MET A 1 19.43 7.90 -39.33
N PRO A 2 19.45 8.66 -38.22
CA PRO A 2 20.36 8.39 -37.14
C PRO A 2 19.75 7.27 -36.26
N SER A 3 20.57 6.29 -35.95
CA SER A 3 20.30 5.17 -35.06
C SER A 3 20.05 5.67 -33.63
N GLU A 4 18.85 5.42 -33.09
CA GLU A 4 18.50 5.68 -31.68
C GLU A 4 19.29 4.69 -30.79
N GLU A 5 20.27 5.21 -30.07
CA GLU A 5 20.88 4.46 -28.96
C GLU A 5 19.85 4.25 -27.85
N PRO A 6 19.78 3.04 -27.26
CA PRO A 6 18.80 2.74 -26.22
C PRO A 6 19.03 3.62 -24.98
N PHE A 7 17.93 4.11 -24.41
CA PHE A 7 17.84 4.99 -23.23
C PHE A 7 18.76 4.56 -22.05
N ALA A 8 18.97 3.27 -21.87
CA ALA A 8 19.85 2.70 -20.85
C ALA A 8 21.32 3.13 -21.00
N SER A 9 21.84 3.26 -22.24
CA SER A 9 23.23 3.66 -22.50
C SER A 9 23.50 5.12 -22.16
N ARG A 10 22.51 6.00 -22.38
CA ARG A 10 22.59 7.42 -22.00
C ARG A 10 22.52 7.63 -20.48
N PHE A 11 21.69 6.86 -19.79
CA PHE A 11 21.55 6.95 -18.33
C PHE A 11 22.81 6.50 -17.58
N ILE A 12 23.47 5.44 -18.06
CA ILE A 12 24.73 4.94 -17.49
C ILE A 12 25.89 5.91 -17.72
N ALA A 13 25.93 6.61 -18.86
CA ALA A 13 26.96 7.60 -19.14
C ALA A 13 26.84 8.83 -18.23
N THR A 14 25.63 9.26 -17.90
CA THR A 14 25.37 10.44 -17.05
C THR A 14 25.72 10.18 -15.56
N LEU A 15 25.70 8.93 -15.10
CA LEU A 15 26.07 8.55 -13.73
C LEU A 15 27.58 8.42 -13.51
N ARG A 16 28.39 8.38 -14.57
CA ARG A 16 29.84 8.20 -14.49
C ARG A 16 30.59 9.48 -14.12
N ASP A 17 29.96 10.63 -14.26
CA ASP A 17 30.58 11.96 -14.13
C ASP A 17 30.26 12.70 -12.82
N LEU A 18 29.71 12.02 -11.80
CA LEU A 18 29.47 12.60 -10.47
C LEU A 18 30.56 12.17 -9.49
N PRO A 19 31.53 13.02 -9.17
CA PRO A 19 32.55 12.71 -8.16
C PRO A 19 31.95 12.89 -6.75
N GLY A 20 31.97 11.84 -5.93
CA GLY A 20 31.78 11.93 -4.49
C GLY A 20 30.60 11.20 -3.85
N MET A 21 29.88 10.32 -4.55
CA MET A 21 28.79 9.54 -3.98
C MET A 21 28.90 8.02 -4.25
N ILE A 22 30.12 7.50 -4.04
CA ILE A 22 30.38 6.06 -4.22
C ILE A 22 30.70 5.46 -2.84
N ASP A 23 29.70 5.40 -1.97
CA ASP A 23 29.77 4.48 -0.82
C ASP A 23 28.36 4.16 -0.30
N THR A 24 27.45 3.80 -1.14
CA THR A 24 26.21 3.01 -0.84
C THR A 24 25.35 2.89 -2.12
N CYS A 25 25.96 2.73 -3.28
CA CYS A 25 25.18 2.41 -4.49
C CYS A 25 24.89 0.91 -4.52
N ILE A 26 23.66 0.57 -4.14
CA ILE A 26 23.02 -0.69 -4.54
C ILE A 26 23.06 -0.73 -6.08
N PHE A 27 23.96 -1.52 -6.66
CA PHE A 27 23.99 -1.80 -8.09
C PHE A 27 22.75 -2.65 -8.40
N ILE A 28 21.62 -2.01 -8.67
CA ILE A 28 20.45 -2.68 -9.22
C ILE A 28 20.70 -2.83 -10.71
N VAL A 29 21.26 -3.96 -11.13
CA VAL A 29 21.34 -4.32 -12.55
C VAL A 29 19.96 -4.82 -12.99
N VAL A 30 19.14 -3.91 -13.51
CA VAL A 30 17.88 -4.27 -14.17
C VAL A 30 18.18 -4.74 -15.59
N VAL A 31 18.15 -6.03 -15.82
CA VAL A 31 18.25 -6.61 -17.17
C VAL A 31 16.93 -7.27 -17.54
N SER A 32 16.23 -6.69 -18.51
CA SER A 32 15.00 -7.26 -19.06
C SER A 32 15.31 -8.38 -20.05
N LEU A 33 14.77 -9.57 -19.81
CA LEU A 33 14.87 -10.74 -20.68
C LEU A 33 13.62 -10.86 -21.53
N ALA A 34 13.76 -10.65 -22.83
CA ALA A 34 12.85 -11.21 -23.80
C ALA A 34 13.53 -12.46 -24.40
N LEU A 35 13.15 -13.64 -23.93
CA LEU A 35 13.45 -14.91 -24.59
C LEU A 35 12.12 -15.46 -25.10
N GLU A 36 11.91 -15.46 -26.40
CA GLU A 36 10.81 -16.16 -27.08
C GLU A 36 9.47 -16.16 -26.30
N GLY A 37 9.04 -14.97 -25.83
CA GLY A 37 7.77 -14.79 -25.10
C GLY A 37 7.86 -14.75 -23.57
N LEU A 38 9.01 -15.02 -22.93
CA LEU A 38 9.17 -14.99 -21.47
C LEU A 38 9.81 -13.68 -21.02
N THR A 39 9.05 -12.81 -20.35
CA THR A 39 9.56 -11.56 -19.73
C THR A 39 9.87 -11.77 -18.25
N LEU A 40 10.88 -12.61 -17.92
CA LEU A 40 11.31 -12.77 -16.53
C LEU A 40 12.32 -11.69 -16.17
N ARG A 41 11.94 -10.76 -15.30
CA ARG A 41 12.83 -9.74 -14.72
C ARG A 41 13.36 -10.22 -13.38
N LEU A 42 14.69 -10.40 -13.29
CA LEU A 42 15.36 -10.79 -12.06
C LEU A 42 16.39 -9.72 -11.68
N TRP A 43 16.55 -9.50 -10.38
CA TRP A 43 17.59 -8.62 -9.84
C TRP A 43 18.23 -9.26 -8.61
N PHE A 44 19.54 -9.07 -8.48
CA PHE A 44 20.34 -9.66 -7.42
C PHE A 44 21.15 -8.60 -6.71
N SER A 45 21.17 -8.66 -5.37
CA SER A 45 22.01 -7.82 -4.52
C SER A 45 23.06 -8.68 -3.82
N PRO A 46 24.33 -8.65 -4.24
CA PRO A 46 25.40 -9.38 -3.57
C PRO A 46 25.68 -8.90 -2.15
N ALA A 47 25.36 -7.63 -1.86
CA ALA A 47 25.54 -7.03 -0.54
C ALA A 47 24.38 -7.31 0.45
N SER A 48 23.33 -8.01 0.00
CA SER A 48 22.20 -8.37 0.86
C SER A 48 22.59 -9.52 1.80
N GLU A 49 22.05 -9.50 3.04
CA GLU A 49 22.14 -10.63 3.98
C GLU A 49 21.45 -11.90 3.44
N VAL A 50 20.54 -11.76 2.47
CA VAL A 50 19.84 -12.89 1.85
C VAL A 50 20.73 -13.48 0.73
N PRO A 51 21.11 -14.77 0.82
CA PRO A 51 21.93 -15.41 -0.19
C PRO A 51 21.30 -15.35 -1.59
N ILE A 52 22.12 -15.17 -2.63
CA ILE A 52 21.69 -15.02 -4.04
C ILE A 52 20.76 -16.16 -4.49
N TYR A 53 21.03 -17.41 -4.08
CA TYR A 53 20.18 -18.55 -4.45
C TYR A 53 18.75 -18.42 -3.88
N ARG A 54 18.60 -17.84 -2.69
CA ARG A 54 17.28 -17.56 -2.11
C ARG A 54 16.59 -16.40 -2.81
N GLN A 55 17.34 -15.33 -3.14
CA GLN A 55 16.79 -14.22 -3.93
C GLN A 55 16.24 -14.72 -5.27
N LEU A 56 16.96 -15.63 -5.94
CA LEU A 56 16.48 -16.29 -7.16
C LEU A 56 15.21 -17.09 -6.93
N ALA A 57 15.21 -17.97 -5.92
CA ALA A 57 14.06 -18.82 -5.64
C ALA A 57 12.80 -18.00 -5.35
N THR A 58 12.90 -16.98 -4.48
CA THR A 58 11.78 -16.12 -4.13
C THR A 58 11.21 -15.36 -5.34
N GLN A 59 12.08 -14.82 -6.22
CA GLN A 59 11.62 -14.08 -7.39
C GLN A 59 10.93 -14.99 -8.42
N VAL A 60 11.42 -16.21 -8.62
CA VAL A 60 10.78 -17.21 -9.49
C VAL A 60 9.43 -17.62 -8.90
N GLN A 61 9.33 -17.86 -7.57
CA GLN A 61 8.07 -18.16 -6.90
C GLN A 61 7.04 -17.03 -7.10
N LEU A 62 7.45 -15.78 -6.90
CA LEU A 62 6.58 -14.61 -7.12
C LEU A 62 6.12 -14.52 -8.57
N ALA A 63 7.00 -14.78 -9.56
CA ALA A 63 6.65 -14.76 -10.97
C ALA A 63 5.65 -15.88 -11.35
N ILE A 64 5.73 -17.04 -10.68
CA ILE A 64 4.73 -18.12 -10.84
C ILE A 64 3.39 -17.69 -10.22
N LEU A 65 3.42 -17.12 -9.01
CA LEU A 65 2.21 -16.70 -8.30
C LEU A 65 1.50 -15.52 -9.00
N SER A 66 2.25 -14.60 -9.61
CA SER A 66 1.69 -13.48 -10.40
C SER A 66 1.18 -13.91 -11.78
N GLY A 67 1.50 -15.13 -12.23
CA GLY A 67 1.15 -15.61 -13.56
C GLY A 67 2.09 -15.13 -14.68
N ASP A 68 3.19 -14.45 -14.34
CA ASP A 68 4.22 -14.04 -15.29
C ASP A 68 4.97 -15.26 -15.87
N LEU A 69 5.06 -16.33 -15.07
CA LEU A 69 5.57 -17.64 -15.47
C LEU A 69 4.43 -18.67 -15.42
N LYS A 70 4.18 -19.34 -16.53
CA LYS A 70 3.08 -20.29 -16.66
C LYS A 70 3.52 -21.72 -16.36
N SER A 71 2.56 -22.52 -15.87
CA SER A 71 2.74 -23.95 -15.68
C SER A 71 3.23 -24.62 -16.98
N GLY A 72 4.23 -25.49 -16.88
CA GLY A 72 4.86 -26.16 -18.01
C GLY A 72 5.89 -25.32 -18.78
N GLU A 73 6.08 -24.04 -18.46
CA GLU A 73 7.12 -23.22 -19.06
C GLU A 73 8.51 -23.66 -18.64
N ARG A 74 9.45 -23.55 -19.59
CA ARG A 74 10.86 -23.89 -19.36
C ARG A 74 11.61 -22.69 -18.80
N LEU A 75 12.27 -22.85 -17.66
CA LEU A 75 13.19 -21.87 -17.12
C LEU A 75 14.51 -21.83 -17.91
N PRO A 76 15.20 -20.68 -17.94
CA PRO A 76 16.56 -20.59 -18.53
C PRO A 76 17.51 -21.61 -17.92
N SER A 77 18.47 -22.09 -18.69
CA SER A 77 19.46 -23.02 -18.17
C SER A 77 20.33 -22.38 -17.08
N THR A 78 20.85 -23.18 -16.14
CA THR A 78 21.75 -22.70 -15.09
C THR A 78 22.96 -21.94 -15.62
N ARG A 79 23.54 -22.40 -16.77
CA ARG A 79 24.66 -21.73 -17.41
C ARG A 79 24.29 -20.40 -18.06
N GLU A 80 23.12 -20.34 -18.65
CA GLU A 80 22.59 -19.12 -19.27
C GLU A 80 22.33 -18.04 -18.24
N LEU A 81 21.62 -18.39 -17.16
CA LEU A 81 21.28 -17.47 -16.08
C LEU A 81 22.54 -17.00 -15.33
N ALA A 82 23.48 -17.93 -15.07
CA ALA A 82 24.75 -17.62 -14.43
C ALA A 82 25.60 -16.62 -15.27
N ARG A 83 25.72 -16.86 -16.57
CA ARG A 83 26.44 -15.97 -17.50
C ARG A 83 25.78 -14.59 -17.55
N ARG A 84 24.45 -14.53 -17.62
CA ARG A 84 23.71 -13.30 -17.78
C ARG A 84 23.81 -12.37 -16.57
N PHE A 85 23.71 -12.92 -15.37
CA PHE A 85 23.74 -12.15 -14.13
C PHE A 85 25.13 -12.13 -13.45
N SER A 86 26.16 -12.67 -14.13
CA SER A 86 27.54 -12.75 -13.58
C SER A 86 27.62 -13.41 -12.21
N ILE A 87 26.79 -14.45 -12.00
CA ILE A 87 26.75 -15.26 -10.76
C ILE A 87 27.28 -16.67 -11.04
N HIS A 88 27.73 -17.36 -9.99
CA HIS A 88 28.28 -18.69 -10.16
C HIS A 88 27.18 -19.71 -10.55
N PRO A 89 27.43 -20.64 -11.52
CA PRO A 89 26.44 -21.65 -11.90
C PRO A 89 25.91 -22.51 -10.76
N ASN A 90 26.76 -22.80 -9.77
CA ASN A 90 26.35 -23.56 -8.57
C ASN A 90 25.32 -22.79 -7.74
N THR A 91 25.37 -21.47 -7.71
CA THR A 91 24.39 -20.62 -7.01
C THR A 91 23.02 -20.71 -7.69
N VAL A 92 22.98 -20.65 -9.02
CA VAL A 92 21.75 -20.86 -9.79
C VAL A 92 21.20 -22.27 -9.57
N SER A 93 22.09 -23.30 -9.64
CA SER A 93 21.70 -24.67 -9.38
C SER A 93 21.15 -24.88 -7.97
N ALA A 94 21.68 -24.17 -6.97
CA ALA A 94 21.16 -24.20 -5.60
C ALA A 94 19.75 -23.62 -5.51
N GLY A 95 19.50 -22.48 -6.20
CA GLY A 95 18.17 -21.87 -6.29
C GLY A 95 17.14 -22.79 -6.97
N TYR A 96 17.51 -23.39 -8.10
CA TYR A 96 16.62 -24.33 -8.80
C TYR A 96 16.37 -25.61 -8.01
N ARG A 97 17.37 -26.12 -7.27
CA ARG A 97 17.16 -27.26 -6.35
C ARG A 97 16.26 -26.91 -5.19
N GLN A 98 16.32 -25.67 -4.68
CA GLN A 98 15.38 -25.19 -3.68
C GLN A 98 13.96 -25.17 -4.23
N LEU A 99 13.74 -24.55 -5.39
CA LEU A 99 12.44 -24.52 -6.06
C LEU A 99 11.88 -25.92 -6.34
N ALA A 100 12.74 -26.89 -6.73
CA ALA A 100 12.31 -28.25 -6.96
C ALA A 100 11.93 -28.99 -5.67
N ARG A 101 12.65 -28.76 -4.56
CA ARG A 101 12.29 -29.31 -3.24
C ARG A 101 10.97 -28.76 -2.73
N ASP A 102 10.70 -27.50 -3.03
CA ASP A 102 9.48 -26.80 -2.62
C ASP A 102 8.31 -27.04 -3.60
N GLY A 103 8.52 -27.88 -4.64
CA GLY A 103 7.47 -28.28 -5.59
C GLY A 103 7.10 -27.26 -6.66
N TRP A 104 7.90 -26.20 -6.83
CA TRP A 104 7.61 -25.16 -7.83
C TRP A 104 8.08 -25.49 -9.22
N VAL A 105 9.15 -26.31 -9.35
CA VAL A 105 9.74 -26.70 -10.63
C VAL A 105 10.11 -28.18 -10.62
N GLU A 106 10.20 -28.76 -11.81
CA GLU A 106 10.67 -30.12 -12.05
C GLU A 106 11.86 -30.16 -12.99
N TYR A 107 12.79 -31.11 -12.76
CA TYR A 107 13.87 -31.40 -13.67
C TYR A 107 13.43 -32.45 -14.68
N ARG A 108 13.40 -32.10 -15.96
CA ARG A 108 13.20 -33.08 -17.05
C ARG A 108 14.55 -33.48 -17.63
N HIS A 109 14.90 -34.77 -17.52
CA HIS A 109 16.20 -35.26 -17.91
C HIS A 109 16.52 -34.92 -19.37
N GLY A 110 17.70 -34.32 -19.60
CA GLY A 110 18.15 -33.88 -20.94
C GLY A 110 17.40 -32.64 -21.50
N SER A 111 16.33 -32.18 -20.87
CA SER A 111 15.46 -31.11 -21.40
C SER A 111 15.53 -29.81 -20.62
N GLY A 112 15.82 -29.85 -19.32
CA GLY A 112 15.97 -28.65 -18.48
C GLY A 112 15.10 -28.62 -17.26
N VAL A 113 14.84 -27.41 -16.75
CA VAL A 113 13.99 -27.13 -15.59
C VAL A 113 12.69 -26.49 -16.08
N TYR A 114 11.59 -27.05 -15.65
CA TYR A 114 10.25 -26.63 -16.05
C TYR A 114 9.42 -26.24 -14.82
N ILE A 115 8.54 -25.28 -14.98
CA ILE A 115 7.56 -24.96 -13.94
C ILE A 115 6.60 -26.13 -13.82
N GLN A 116 6.40 -26.59 -12.59
CA GLN A 116 5.59 -27.77 -12.33
C GLN A 116 4.16 -27.57 -12.83
N SER A 117 3.63 -28.56 -13.55
CA SER A 117 2.29 -28.46 -14.17
C SER A 117 1.16 -28.60 -13.15
N GLU A 118 1.44 -29.18 -12.00
CA GLU A 118 0.57 -29.17 -10.84
C GLU A 118 1.15 -28.20 -9.81
N VAL A 119 0.78 -26.93 -9.89
CA VAL A 119 0.58 -26.14 -8.67
C VAL A 119 -0.38 -27.01 -7.85
N ALA A 120 0.02 -27.42 -6.64
CA ALA A 120 -0.82 -28.24 -5.76
C ALA A 120 -2.28 -27.78 -5.90
N PRO A 121 -3.24 -28.66 -6.17
CA PRO A 121 -4.61 -28.27 -6.52
C PRO A 121 -5.04 -27.18 -5.55
N ALA A 122 -5.60 -26.12 -6.08
CA ALA A 122 -6.02 -24.98 -5.27
C ALA A 122 -6.79 -25.57 -4.09
N ARG A 123 -6.26 -25.39 -2.87
CA ARG A 123 -6.88 -25.97 -1.67
C ARG A 123 -8.32 -25.54 -1.63
N THR A 124 -9.23 -26.46 -1.33
CA THR A 124 -10.61 -26.08 -1.14
C THR A 124 -10.72 -25.12 0.04
N PRO A 125 -11.76 -24.28 0.10
CA PRO A 125 -12.00 -23.41 1.25
C PRO A 125 -11.98 -24.16 2.58
N GLU A 126 -12.49 -25.40 2.62
CA GLU A 126 -12.49 -26.26 3.79
C GLU A 126 -11.07 -26.66 4.19
N GLN A 127 -10.21 -27.01 3.23
CA GLN A 127 -8.80 -27.37 3.51
C GLN A 127 -8.00 -26.18 4.02
N ILE A 128 -8.31 -24.96 3.53
CA ILE A 128 -7.71 -23.72 4.04
C ILE A 128 -8.19 -23.47 5.47
N LEU A 129 -9.49 -23.63 5.74
CA LEU A 129 -10.06 -23.51 7.08
C LEU A 129 -9.42 -24.51 8.05
N ASP A 130 -9.35 -25.79 7.67
CA ASP A 130 -8.72 -26.83 8.50
C ASP A 130 -7.26 -26.49 8.81
N GLN A 131 -6.52 -25.96 7.85
CA GLN A 131 -5.14 -25.51 8.08
C GLN A 131 -5.07 -24.41 9.13
N HIS A 132 -5.91 -23.38 9.04
CA HIS A 132 -5.94 -22.29 10.02
C HIS A 132 -6.37 -22.76 11.40
N ILE A 133 -7.31 -23.72 11.48
CA ILE A 133 -7.70 -24.35 12.73
C ILE A 133 -6.51 -25.12 13.36
N VAL A 134 -5.77 -25.88 12.56
CA VAL A 134 -4.57 -26.59 13.04
C VAL A 134 -3.49 -25.62 13.52
N GLU A 135 -3.24 -24.53 12.79
CA GLU A 135 -2.29 -23.48 13.18
C GLU A 135 -2.71 -22.80 14.49
N PHE A 136 -3.99 -22.45 14.63
CA PHE A 136 -4.56 -21.92 15.85
C PHE A 136 -4.34 -22.86 17.04
N PHE A 137 -4.69 -24.14 16.93
CA PHE A 137 -4.50 -25.09 18.03
C PHE A 137 -3.04 -25.36 18.36
N LYS A 138 -2.12 -25.28 17.38
CA LYS A 138 -0.67 -25.32 17.65
C LYS A 138 -0.24 -24.14 18.50
N ALA A 139 -0.60 -22.93 18.13
CA ALA A 139 -0.25 -21.72 18.88
C ALA A 139 -0.84 -21.72 20.30
N VAL A 140 -2.10 -22.14 20.45
CA VAL A 140 -2.77 -22.17 21.76
C VAL A 140 -2.18 -23.22 22.70
N ARG A 141 -1.66 -24.36 22.19
CA ARG A 141 -0.96 -25.38 23.04
C ARG A 141 0.28 -24.80 23.71
N GLU A 142 1.02 -23.90 23.04
CA GLU A 142 2.19 -23.24 23.61
C GLU A 142 1.82 -22.35 24.82
N LEU A 143 0.60 -21.83 24.84
CA LEU A 143 0.08 -20.98 25.92
C LEU A 143 -0.41 -21.78 27.14
N GLN A 144 -0.47 -23.12 27.07
CA GLN A 144 -0.85 -24.04 28.13
C GLN A 144 -2.23 -23.80 28.78
N PHE A 145 -3.18 -23.20 28.06
CA PHE A 145 -4.55 -23.02 28.54
C PHE A 145 -5.31 -24.34 28.57
N PRO A 146 -6.18 -24.55 29.59
CA PRO A 146 -7.09 -25.72 29.64
C PRO A 146 -8.02 -25.72 28.40
N ALA A 147 -8.29 -26.92 27.88
CA ALA A 147 -9.17 -27.08 26.70
C ALA A 147 -10.60 -26.51 26.93
N ALA A 148 -11.08 -26.50 28.17
CA ALA A 148 -12.35 -25.86 28.51
C ALA A 148 -12.34 -24.35 28.32
N ALA A 149 -11.26 -23.65 28.74
CA ALA A 149 -11.10 -22.22 28.56
C ALA A 149 -10.97 -21.84 27.08
N ILE A 150 -10.25 -22.67 26.29
CA ILE A 150 -10.14 -22.49 24.84
C ILE A 150 -11.52 -22.59 24.19
N ARG A 151 -12.27 -23.65 24.48
CA ARG A 151 -13.63 -23.85 23.92
C ARG A 151 -14.57 -22.68 24.27
N GLN A 152 -14.56 -22.26 25.53
CA GLN A 152 -15.38 -21.12 25.95
C GLN A 152 -15.00 -19.86 25.17
N ARG A 153 -13.71 -19.54 25.05
CA ARG A 153 -13.23 -18.34 24.35
C ARG A 153 -13.56 -18.36 22.85
N VAL A 154 -13.39 -19.53 22.21
CA VAL A 154 -13.78 -19.70 20.80
C VAL A 154 -15.30 -19.54 20.62
N ALA A 155 -16.10 -20.09 21.53
CA ALA A 155 -17.55 -19.92 21.47
C ALA A 155 -17.98 -18.45 21.64
N GLU A 156 -17.33 -17.69 22.53
CA GLU A 156 -17.54 -16.24 22.69
C GLU A 156 -17.22 -15.48 21.38
N TRP A 157 -16.12 -15.81 20.70
CA TRP A 157 -15.75 -15.23 19.42
C TRP A 157 -16.73 -15.55 18.30
N ILE A 158 -17.21 -16.79 18.24
CA ILE A 158 -18.21 -17.21 17.24
C ILE A 158 -19.57 -16.56 17.49
N ALA A 159 -19.90 -16.32 18.75
CA ALA A 159 -21.16 -15.68 19.15
C ALA A 159 -21.13 -14.16 19.02
N ALA A 160 -19.94 -13.54 18.84
CA ALA A 160 -19.83 -12.11 18.62
C ALA A 160 -20.50 -11.73 17.28
N PRO A 161 -21.25 -10.61 17.23
CA PRO A 161 -21.86 -10.18 15.99
C PRO A 161 -20.75 -9.87 14.96
N PRO A 162 -20.96 -10.24 13.68
CA PRO A 162 -20.01 -9.88 12.63
C PRO A 162 -19.90 -8.36 12.52
N PRO A 163 -18.77 -7.85 12.04
CA PRO A 163 -18.63 -6.43 11.80
C PRO A 163 -19.68 -5.91 10.80
N ASP A 164 -20.29 -4.77 11.12
CA ASP A 164 -21.34 -4.15 10.31
C ASP A 164 -21.10 -2.66 10.00
N HIS A 165 -20.04 -2.07 10.56
CA HIS A 165 -19.69 -0.68 10.35
C HIS A 165 -18.20 -0.37 10.54
N PHE A 166 -17.77 0.77 10.01
CA PHE A 166 -16.43 1.30 10.21
C PHE A 166 -16.41 2.34 11.32
N VAL A 167 -15.36 2.32 12.14
CA VAL A 167 -15.12 3.31 13.19
C VAL A 167 -13.78 3.99 12.93
N LEU A 168 -13.80 5.23 12.45
CA LEU A 168 -12.60 6.06 12.31
C LEU A 168 -12.17 6.60 13.66
N ILE A 169 -10.98 6.27 14.11
CA ILE A 169 -10.40 6.73 15.38
C ILE A 169 -9.28 7.72 15.10
N ASP A 170 -9.46 8.95 15.55
CA ASP A 170 -8.44 9.99 15.38
C ASP A 170 -8.53 11.04 16.50
N PRO A 171 -7.39 11.53 17.04
CA PRO A 171 -7.40 12.57 18.08
C PRO A 171 -7.90 13.91 17.54
N ASP A 172 -7.64 14.22 16.26
CA ASP A 172 -7.95 15.54 15.68
C ASP A 172 -9.39 15.58 15.16
N VAL A 173 -10.23 16.43 15.74
CA VAL A 173 -11.65 16.58 15.37
C VAL A 173 -11.81 16.92 13.89
N GLU A 174 -11.00 17.86 13.39
CA GLU A 174 -11.05 18.31 12.01
C GLU A 174 -10.63 17.21 11.03
N ALA A 175 -9.61 16.41 11.40
CA ALA A 175 -9.22 15.26 10.61
C ALA A 175 -10.35 14.22 10.54
N ARG A 176 -11.06 13.97 11.66
CA ARG A 176 -12.23 13.09 11.68
C ARG A 176 -13.33 13.54 10.71
N GLU A 177 -13.68 14.84 10.72
CA GLU A 177 -14.71 15.41 9.85
C GLU A 177 -14.36 15.19 8.36
N ILE A 178 -13.10 15.42 7.99
CA ILE A 178 -12.61 15.29 6.60
C ILE A 178 -12.58 13.82 6.19
N LEU A 179 -11.91 12.98 6.94
CA LEU A 179 -11.71 11.57 6.61
C LEU A 179 -13.03 10.80 6.61
N LEU A 180 -13.93 11.09 7.56
CA LEU A 180 -15.27 10.48 7.57
C LEU A 180 -16.08 10.87 6.33
N THR A 181 -15.98 12.12 5.88
CA THR A 181 -16.61 12.57 4.63
C THR A 181 -16.09 11.79 3.43
N GLU A 182 -14.80 11.47 3.39
CA GLU A 182 -14.19 10.71 2.32
C GLU A 182 -14.53 9.21 2.40
N ILE A 183 -14.45 8.60 3.59
CA ILE A 183 -14.81 7.20 3.81
C ILE A 183 -16.24 6.93 3.33
N ARG A 184 -17.19 7.81 3.69
CA ARG A 184 -18.59 7.69 3.26
C ARG A 184 -18.82 7.78 1.77
N LYS A 185 -17.86 8.29 1.01
CA LYS A 185 -17.89 8.29 -0.47
C LYS A 185 -17.34 6.99 -1.06
N LEU A 186 -16.48 6.28 -0.32
CA LEU A 186 -15.81 5.07 -0.78
C LEU A 186 -16.56 3.79 -0.44
N THR A 187 -17.47 3.82 0.55
CA THR A 187 -18.23 2.65 0.98
C THR A 187 -19.69 2.98 1.24
N THR A 188 -20.55 1.98 1.07
CA THR A 188 -21.96 2.03 1.46
C THR A 188 -22.19 1.62 2.90
N TRP A 189 -21.19 1.05 3.56
CA TRP A 189 -21.28 0.67 4.96
C TRP A 189 -21.38 1.90 5.88
N PRO A 190 -22.10 1.78 6.99
CA PRO A 190 -22.11 2.81 7.99
C PRO A 190 -20.68 3.14 8.45
N ALA A 191 -20.40 4.42 8.62
CA ALA A 191 -19.11 4.87 9.14
C ALA A 191 -19.34 5.99 10.15
N VAL A 192 -18.69 5.87 11.30
CA VAL A 192 -18.67 6.86 12.37
C VAL A 192 -17.23 7.28 12.69
N ALA A 193 -17.06 8.41 13.34
CA ALA A 193 -15.74 8.87 13.77
C ALA A 193 -15.77 9.20 15.26
N ILE A 194 -14.78 8.72 15.99
CA ILE A 194 -14.66 8.87 17.44
C ILE A 194 -13.27 9.35 17.85
N SER A 195 -13.14 9.82 19.07
CA SER A 195 -11.88 10.19 19.68
C SER A 195 -11.11 8.95 20.19
N ILE A 196 -9.87 9.16 20.63
CA ILE A 196 -9.05 8.10 21.25
C ILE A 196 -9.68 7.65 22.58
N GLU A 197 -10.24 8.58 23.34
CA GLU A 197 -10.86 8.35 24.65
C GLU A 197 -12.11 7.48 24.50
N GLU A 198 -12.94 7.77 23.49
CA GLU A 198 -14.14 6.99 23.18
C GLU A 198 -13.78 5.57 22.71
N ALA A 199 -12.67 5.42 21.98
CA ALA A 199 -12.20 4.12 21.50
C ALA A 199 -11.72 3.19 22.62
N ALA A 200 -11.40 3.71 23.80
CA ALA A 200 -11.05 2.92 24.97
C ALA A 200 -12.25 2.17 25.58
N ASN A 201 -13.49 2.56 25.24
CA ASN A 201 -14.69 1.85 25.67
C ASN A 201 -14.94 0.65 24.74
N PRO A 202 -14.92 -0.60 25.26
CA PRO A 202 -15.15 -1.80 24.45
C PRO A 202 -16.49 -1.83 23.69
N GLU A 203 -17.53 -1.19 24.24
CA GLU A 203 -18.85 -1.14 23.62
C GLU A 203 -18.85 -0.39 22.28
N THR A 204 -17.97 0.63 22.14
CA THR A 204 -17.85 1.39 20.88
C THR A 204 -17.16 0.61 19.78
N MET A 205 -16.50 -0.50 20.12
CA MET A 205 -15.81 -1.38 19.18
C MET A 205 -16.61 -2.65 18.87
N LEU A 206 -17.80 -2.81 19.43
CA LEU A 206 -18.64 -3.97 19.17
C LEU A 206 -19.10 -3.95 17.70
N ALA A 207 -18.87 -5.05 16.98
CA ALA A 207 -19.17 -5.18 15.54
C ALA A 207 -18.55 -4.08 14.66
N ALA A 208 -17.45 -3.47 15.09
CA ALA A 208 -16.79 -2.39 14.39
C ALA A 208 -15.49 -2.82 13.73
N ILE A 209 -15.18 -2.27 12.56
CA ILE A 209 -13.84 -2.29 11.96
C ILE A 209 -13.17 -0.94 12.22
N PRO A 210 -12.18 -0.88 13.11
CA PRO A 210 -11.49 0.35 13.42
C PRO A 210 -10.53 0.75 12.30
N LEU A 211 -10.61 2.01 11.90
CA LEU A 211 -9.76 2.67 10.93
C LEU A 211 -8.96 3.77 11.61
N CYS A 212 -7.71 4.01 11.22
CA CYS A 212 -6.94 5.15 11.70
C CYS A 212 -5.94 5.66 10.67
N ARG A 213 -5.46 6.90 10.85
CA ARG A 213 -4.32 7.40 10.07
C ARG A 213 -3.06 6.57 10.37
N PRO A 214 -2.21 6.25 9.37
CA PRO A 214 -0.97 5.50 9.58
C PRO A 214 -0.08 6.07 10.69
N SER A 215 0.02 7.40 10.78
CA SER A 215 0.79 8.10 11.83
C SER A 215 0.23 7.93 13.24
N LYS A 216 -1.03 7.53 13.39
CA LYS A 216 -1.72 7.35 14.68
C LYS A 216 -1.87 5.88 15.09
N THR A 217 -1.44 4.93 14.25
CA THR A 217 -1.58 3.48 14.49
C THR A 217 -1.08 3.04 15.87
N LYS A 218 0.09 3.51 16.28
CA LYS A 218 0.66 3.15 17.60
C LYS A 218 -0.21 3.64 18.75
N MET A 219 -0.71 4.87 18.65
CA MET A 219 -1.57 5.49 19.67
C MET A 219 -2.93 4.78 19.77
N VAL A 220 -3.57 4.53 18.63
CA VAL A 220 -4.87 3.86 18.58
C VAL A 220 -4.75 2.42 19.06
N ARG A 221 -3.72 1.69 18.63
CA ARG A 221 -3.50 0.30 19.07
C ARG A 221 -3.29 0.16 20.57
N ALA A 222 -2.77 1.18 21.25
CA ALA A 222 -2.56 1.16 22.68
C ALA A 222 -3.86 1.20 23.51
N VAL A 223 -4.96 1.67 22.93
CA VAL A 223 -6.26 1.79 23.61
C VAL A 223 -7.26 0.73 23.17
N LEU A 224 -7.05 0.10 22.00
CA LEU A 224 -7.93 -0.94 21.50
C LEU A 224 -7.77 -2.25 22.30
N PRO A 225 -8.83 -3.06 22.42
CA PRO A 225 -8.74 -4.40 22.97
C PRO A 225 -7.69 -5.26 22.24
N ALA A 226 -7.00 -6.12 22.97
CA ALA A 226 -6.00 -7.01 22.39
C ALA A 226 -6.64 -7.90 21.32
N GLY A 227 -5.99 -8.01 20.15
CA GLY A 227 -6.47 -8.80 19.03
C GLY A 227 -7.44 -8.07 18.09
N THR A 228 -7.81 -6.82 18.37
CA THR A 228 -8.63 -6.03 17.44
C THR A 228 -7.83 -5.75 16.15
N GLU A 229 -8.42 -6.11 15.02
CA GLU A 229 -7.86 -5.78 13.71
C GLU A 229 -8.01 -4.28 13.44
N LEU A 230 -6.89 -3.57 13.39
CA LEU A 230 -6.85 -2.14 13.10
C LEU A 230 -6.38 -1.92 11.67
N VAL A 231 -7.20 -1.29 10.86
CA VAL A 231 -6.91 -1.03 9.45
C VAL A 231 -6.38 0.40 9.28
N PRO A 232 -5.11 0.57 8.90
CA PRO A 232 -4.58 1.90 8.60
C PRO A 232 -5.09 2.42 7.27
N LEU A 233 -5.50 3.69 7.24
CA LEU A 233 -5.96 4.36 6.04
C LEU A 233 -4.86 4.46 4.98
N GLN A 234 -5.19 4.24 3.73
CA GLN A 234 -4.27 4.49 2.61
C GLN A 234 -4.36 5.96 2.20
N ILE A 235 -3.30 6.71 2.48
CA ILE A 235 -3.24 8.14 2.17
C ILE A 235 -2.73 8.36 0.74
N ARG A 236 -3.38 9.28 0.02
CA ARG A 236 -3.00 9.68 -1.33
C ARG A 236 -1.67 10.42 -1.35
N SER A 237 -0.85 10.17 -2.35
CA SER A 237 0.36 10.95 -2.59
C SER A 237 -0.01 12.35 -3.12
N ALA A 238 0.41 13.38 -2.40
CA ALA A 238 0.18 14.77 -2.79
C ALA A 238 0.87 15.13 -4.13
N ASN A 239 2.05 14.58 -4.40
CA ASN A 239 2.79 14.84 -5.63
C ASN A 239 2.00 14.40 -6.88
N LYS A 240 1.44 13.17 -6.85
CA LYS A 240 0.66 12.66 -7.98
C LYS A 240 -0.60 13.49 -8.28
N TRP A 241 -1.11 14.18 -7.29
CA TRP A 241 -2.28 15.05 -7.45
C TRP A 241 -1.89 16.45 -7.94
N LEU A 242 -0.79 17.01 -7.41
CA LEU A 242 -0.33 18.36 -7.76
C LEU A 242 0.28 18.45 -9.17
N ASP A 243 1.06 17.45 -9.59
CA ASP A 243 1.81 17.50 -10.84
C ASP A 243 0.97 17.90 -12.08
N PRO A 244 -0.24 17.35 -12.30
CA PRO A 244 -1.06 17.73 -13.46
C PRO A 244 -1.60 19.16 -13.38
N GLU A 245 -1.81 19.69 -12.17
CA GLU A 245 -2.47 20.96 -11.93
C GLU A 245 -1.48 22.13 -11.78
N LEU A 246 -0.22 21.85 -11.49
CA LEU A 246 0.84 22.84 -11.26
C LEU A 246 0.94 23.93 -12.33
N PRO A 247 0.87 23.62 -13.66
CA PRO A 247 0.96 24.66 -14.69
C PRO A 247 -0.16 25.69 -14.57
N SER A 248 -1.35 25.28 -14.11
CA SER A 248 -2.50 26.15 -13.95
C SER A 248 -2.45 27.03 -12.70
N LEU A 249 -1.60 26.68 -11.74
CA LEU A 249 -1.46 27.34 -10.44
C LEU A 249 -0.34 28.38 -10.40
N LYS A 250 0.68 28.25 -11.25
CA LYS A 250 1.85 29.14 -11.24
C LYS A 250 1.47 30.60 -11.52
N GLY A 251 2.03 31.50 -10.71
CA GLY A 251 1.86 32.96 -10.87
C GLY A 251 0.46 33.47 -10.51
N ARG A 252 -0.40 32.66 -9.91
CA ARG A 252 -1.75 33.07 -9.48
C ARG A 252 -1.86 33.10 -7.97
N LEU A 253 -2.74 33.93 -7.44
CA LEU A 253 -3.19 33.86 -6.06
C LEU A 253 -3.96 32.53 -5.87
N ILE A 254 -3.59 31.76 -4.83
CA ILE A 254 -4.18 30.46 -4.52
C ILE A 254 -4.76 30.51 -3.13
N GLY A 255 -6.05 30.20 -3.00
CA GLY A 255 -6.72 29.97 -1.73
C GLY A 255 -6.43 28.56 -1.21
N VAL A 256 -5.99 28.43 0.03
CA VAL A 256 -5.91 27.14 0.74
C VAL A 256 -6.92 27.17 1.88
N VAL A 257 -7.96 26.34 1.79
CA VAL A 257 -9.11 26.41 2.70
C VAL A 257 -9.35 25.05 3.36
N SER A 258 -9.17 24.99 4.67
CA SER A 258 -9.49 23.82 5.49
C SER A 258 -9.65 24.23 6.95
N SER A 259 -10.52 23.56 7.69
CA SER A 259 -10.58 23.69 9.14
C SER A 259 -9.38 23.06 9.83
N TRP A 260 -8.82 22.00 9.25
CA TRP A 260 -7.70 21.25 9.79
C TRP A 260 -6.37 21.99 9.56
N VAL A 261 -5.64 22.23 10.64
CA VAL A 261 -4.38 22.98 10.59
C VAL A 261 -3.32 22.23 9.78
N ASP A 262 -3.18 20.91 10.00
CA ASP A 262 -2.16 20.13 9.29
C ASP A 262 -2.41 20.12 7.78
N PHE A 263 -3.65 20.07 7.33
CA PHE A 263 -3.98 20.19 5.90
C PHE A 263 -3.44 21.51 5.32
N ARG A 264 -3.69 22.63 6.02
CA ARG A 264 -3.24 23.95 5.55
C ARG A 264 -1.72 24.05 5.48
N GLU A 265 -1.02 23.52 6.50
CA GLU A 265 0.44 23.54 6.55
C GLU A 265 1.08 22.59 5.51
N ILE A 266 0.52 21.40 5.33
CA ILE A 266 0.97 20.45 4.30
C ILE A 266 0.75 21.05 2.92
N ALA A 267 -0.43 21.60 2.64
CA ALA A 267 -0.73 22.23 1.35
C ALA A 267 0.22 23.40 1.07
N ARG A 268 0.46 24.27 2.06
CA ARG A 268 1.41 25.39 1.94
C ARG A 268 2.81 24.91 1.62
N THR A 269 3.30 23.92 2.39
CA THR A 269 4.65 23.36 2.21
C THR A 269 4.82 22.70 0.84
N MET A 270 3.83 21.90 0.43
CA MET A 270 3.86 21.23 -0.87
C MET A 270 3.83 22.20 -2.04
N LEU A 271 2.97 23.22 -1.99
CA LEU A 271 2.90 24.25 -3.03
C LEU A 271 4.21 25.05 -3.12
N ALA A 272 4.80 25.43 -1.98
CA ALA A 272 6.09 26.11 -1.96
C ALA A 272 7.21 25.22 -2.55
N ALA A 273 7.23 23.94 -2.21
CA ALA A 273 8.21 22.97 -2.73
C ALA A 273 8.11 22.79 -4.26
N THR A 274 6.93 23.02 -4.86
CA THR A 274 6.72 22.96 -6.31
C THR A 274 6.99 24.29 -7.03
N GLY A 275 7.49 25.32 -6.29
CA GLY A 275 7.88 26.60 -6.84
C GLY A 275 6.72 27.62 -6.93
N VAL A 276 5.62 27.40 -6.20
CA VAL A 276 4.60 28.41 -5.97
C VAL A 276 5.13 29.39 -4.91
N ASP A 277 5.08 30.70 -5.21
CA ASP A 277 5.49 31.72 -4.26
C ASP A 277 4.57 31.70 -3.01
N PRO A 278 5.11 31.54 -1.79
CA PRO A 278 4.33 31.55 -0.57
C PRO A 278 3.50 32.84 -0.35
N ASP A 279 3.93 33.97 -0.88
CA ASP A 279 3.21 35.24 -0.80
C ASP A 279 1.95 35.26 -1.66
N LEU A 280 1.82 34.32 -2.60
CA LEU A 280 0.61 34.14 -3.39
C LEU A 280 -0.42 33.19 -2.71
N LEU A 281 -0.16 32.71 -1.49
CA LEU A 281 -1.04 31.80 -0.78
C LEU A 281 -1.97 32.55 0.19
N VAL A 282 -3.28 32.43 -0.03
CA VAL A 282 -4.34 32.95 0.84
C VAL A 282 -4.90 31.82 1.69
N VAL A 283 -4.31 31.60 2.87
CA VAL A 283 -4.70 30.49 3.77
C VAL A 283 -5.88 30.89 4.64
N ARG A 284 -6.93 30.07 4.69
CA ARG A 284 -8.18 30.36 5.41
C ARG A 284 -8.68 29.15 6.20
N ASN A 285 -9.21 29.45 7.40
CA ASN A 285 -9.94 28.48 8.20
C ASN A 285 -11.45 28.78 8.10
N PRO A 286 -12.28 27.87 7.55
CA PRO A 286 -13.72 28.12 7.36
C PRO A 286 -14.53 28.18 8.66
N LYS A 287 -13.94 27.86 9.82
CA LYS A 287 -14.54 28.06 11.15
C LYS A 287 -14.39 29.52 11.64
N GLN A 288 -13.56 30.37 11.00
CA GLN A 288 -13.34 31.76 11.39
C GLN A 288 -14.34 32.71 10.73
N ARG A 289 -14.60 33.83 11.38
CA ARG A 289 -15.46 34.89 10.80
C ARG A 289 -14.80 35.48 9.56
N ARG A 290 -15.60 35.75 8.51
CA ARG A 290 -15.16 36.38 7.24
C ARG A 290 -14.03 35.60 6.54
N TRP A 291 -13.95 34.30 6.73
CA TRP A 291 -12.92 33.45 6.10
C TRP A 291 -12.88 33.54 4.57
N GLN A 292 -14.00 33.87 3.94
CA GLN A 292 -14.10 34.02 2.47
C GLN A 292 -13.40 35.27 1.93
N ARG A 293 -13.02 36.22 2.82
CA ARG A 293 -12.43 37.50 2.39
C ARG A 293 -11.15 37.28 1.59
N GLY A 294 -11.13 37.84 0.34
CA GLY A 294 -10.01 37.77 -0.58
C GLY A 294 -9.88 36.46 -1.36
N LEU A 295 -10.74 35.47 -1.09
CA LEU A 295 -10.76 34.23 -1.87
C LEU A 295 -11.39 34.42 -3.25
N ASP A 296 -12.28 35.36 -3.42
CA ASP A 296 -12.88 35.77 -4.69
C ASP A 296 -11.86 36.32 -5.69
N GLN A 297 -10.73 36.84 -5.21
CA GLN A 297 -9.62 37.34 -6.01
C GLN A 297 -8.60 36.27 -6.39
N THR A 298 -8.74 35.03 -5.84
CA THR A 298 -7.84 33.95 -6.17
C THR A 298 -8.18 33.33 -7.52
N GLY A 299 -7.16 32.84 -8.25
CA GLY A 299 -7.37 32.09 -9.49
C GLY A 299 -7.79 30.64 -9.24
N ALA A 300 -7.47 30.13 -8.04
CA ALA A 300 -7.79 28.77 -7.63
C ALA A 300 -7.99 28.68 -6.13
N ILE A 301 -8.81 27.71 -5.68
CA ILE A 301 -8.99 27.35 -4.27
C ILE A 301 -8.70 25.85 -4.13
N ILE A 302 -7.78 25.51 -3.25
CA ILE A 302 -7.49 24.13 -2.83
C ILE A 302 -8.15 23.93 -1.48
N CYS A 303 -9.00 22.92 -1.35
CA CYS A 303 -9.68 22.59 -0.11
C CYS A 303 -9.80 21.06 0.10
N ASP A 304 -10.10 20.66 1.33
CA ASP A 304 -10.45 19.28 1.66
C ASP A 304 -11.88 18.92 1.26
N ALA A 305 -12.19 17.62 1.29
CA ALA A 305 -13.48 17.09 0.87
C ALA A 305 -14.64 17.53 1.77
N HIS A 306 -14.39 17.71 3.08
CA HIS A 306 -15.41 18.17 4.03
C HIS A 306 -15.72 19.66 3.82
N THR A 307 -14.68 20.48 3.65
CA THR A 307 -14.85 21.92 3.36
C THR A 307 -15.63 22.12 2.07
N ALA A 308 -15.31 21.37 1.01
CA ALA A 308 -16.03 21.43 -0.25
C ALA A 308 -17.52 21.05 -0.15
N ALA A 309 -17.84 20.09 0.72
CA ALA A 309 -19.20 19.61 0.90
C ALA A 309 -20.03 20.49 1.87
N ALA A 310 -19.40 21.00 2.93
CA ALA A 310 -20.09 21.67 4.03
C ALA A 310 -20.11 23.19 3.94
N ARG A 311 -19.35 23.80 3.00
CA ARG A 311 -19.19 25.25 2.91
C ARG A 311 -19.46 25.77 1.51
N GLU A 312 -20.12 26.91 1.43
CA GLU A 312 -20.29 27.64 0.18
C GLU A 312 -19.01 28.39 -0.12
N LEU A 313 -18.28 27.91 -1.14
CA LEU A 313 -17.05 28.54 -1.63
C LEU A 313 -17.38 29.72 -2.55
N PRO A 314 -16.51 30.76 -2.63
CA PRO A 314 -16.71 31.89 -3.53
C PRO A 314 -16.83 31.45 -4.98
N LYS A 315 -17.74 32.09 -5.72
CA LYS A 315 -17.89 31.91 -7.17
C LYS A 315 -16.77 32.64 -7.90
N GLY A 316 -16.18 31.99 -8.91
CA GLY A 316 -15.12 32.56 -9.75
C GLY A 316 -13.83 31.78 -9.75
N PRO A 317 -13.19 31.53 -8.60
CA PRO A 317 -12.00 30.68 -8.55
C PRO A 317 -12.29 29.23 -8.98
N ARG A 318 -11.30 28.60 -9.65
CA ARG A 318 -11.38 27.16 -9.89
C ARG A 318 -11.15 26.40 -8.57
N VAL A 319 -12.07 25.53 -8.20
CA VAL A 319 -11.98 24.76 -6.95
C VAL A 319 -11.33 23.41 -7.21
N PHE A 320 -10.28 23.12 -6.45
CA PHE A 320 -9.60 21.83 -6.42
C PHE A 320 -9.83 21.16 -5.07
N VAL A 321 -10.55 20.05 -5.07
CA VAL A 321 -10.78 19.27 -3.87
C VAL A 321 -9.68 18.23 -3.75
N PHE A 322 -8.83 18.37 -2.73
CA PHE A 322 -7.82 17.38 -2.42
C PHE A 322 -8.40 16.29 -1.52
N SER A 323 -8.52 15.08 -2.05
CA SER A 323 -8.90 13.90 -1.26
C SER A 323 -7.65 13.32 -0.58
N LEU A 324 -7.73 13.12 0.73
CA LEU A 324 -6.66 12.53 1.52
C LEU A 324 -6.52 11.03 1.28
N LEU A 325 -7.65 10.34 1.03
CA LEU A 325 -7.66 8.89 0.83
C LEU A 325 -7.30 8.52 -0.62
N ALA A 326 -6.54 7.45 -0.78
CA ALA A 326 -6.26 6.88 -2.08
C ALA A 326 -7.50 6.16 -2.64
N ASP A 327 -7.74 6.26 -3.96
CA ASP A 327 -8.89 5.59 -4.59
C ASP A 327 -8.81 4.07 -4.44
N ALA A 328 -7.59 3.51 -4.41
CA ALA A 328 -7.37 2.08 -4.18
C ALA A 328 -7.87 1.60 -2.80
N PHE A 329 -8.02 2.50 -1.82
CA PHE A 329 -8.52 2.15 -0.49
C PHE A 329 -9.98 1.66 -0.51
N GLN A 330 -10.76 2.05 -1.52
CA GLN A 330 -12.11 1.52 -1.73
C GLN A 330 -12.13 -0.01 -1.86
N LEU A 331 -11.14 -0.59 -2.56
CA LEU A 331 -11.06 -2.04 -2.73
C LEU A 331 -10.79 -2.74 -1.39
N GLU A 332 -10.04 -2.10 -0.50
CA GLU A 332 -9.76 -2.63 0.83
C GLU A 332 -11.01 -2.58 1.71
N LEU A 333 -11.74 -1.46 1.71
CA LEU A 333 -13.00 -1.33 2.45
C LEU A 333 -14.06 -2.35 1.96
N ASN A 334 -14.14 -2.59 0.67
CA ASN A 334 -15.11 -3.54 0.10
C ASN A 334 -14.84 -4.99 0.52
N LYS A 335 -13.59 -5.38 0.80
CA LYS A 335 -13.29 -6.73 1.31
C LYS A 335 -14.01 -7.02 2.63
N PHE A 336 -14.15 -6.03 3.50
CA PHE A 336 -14.85 -6.19 4.77
C PHE A 336 -16.36 -6.29 4.56
N SER A 337 -16.94 -5.46 3.67
CA SER A 337 -18.37 -5.51 3.37
C SER A 337 -18.78 -6.83 2.71
N ASP A 338 -17.93 -7.39 1.86
CA ASP A 338 -18.20 -8.67 1.18
C ASP A 338 -18.02 -9.86 2.14
N SER A 339 -17.06 -9.78 3.07
CA SER A 339 -16.76 -10.85 4.03
C SER A 339 -17.83 -10.99 5.12
N SER A 340 -18.51 -9.92 5.49
CA SER A 340 -19.56 -9.94 6.53
C SER A 340 -20.81 -10.74 6.14
N GLN A 341 -20.97 -11.05 4.85
CA GLN A 341 -22.08 -11.89 4.36
C GLN A 341 -21.87 -13.39 4.63
N PHE A 342 -20.68 -13.80 5.08
CA PHE A 342 -20.29 -15.19 5.26
C PHE A 342 -20.05 -15.61 6.72
N LEU A 343 -20.20 -14.72 7.70
CA LEU A 343 -20.14 -14.99 9.12
C LEU A 343 -21.50 -14.77 9.79
#